data_6719f3696df803b506effe6a7c599753
#
_entry.id   6719f3696df803b506effe6a7c599753
#
_cell.length_a   1.000
_cell.length_b   1.000
_cell.length_c   1.000
_cell.angle_alpha   90.00
_cell.angle_beta   90.00
_cell.angle_gamma   90.00
#
_symmetry.space_group_name_H-M   'P 1'
#
loop_
_entity.id
_entity.type
_entity.pdbx_description
1 polymer ?
#
loop_
_entity_poly.entity_id
_entity_poly.type
_entity_poly.pdbx_seq_one_letter_code
_entity_poly.pdbx_strand_id
1 'polypeptide(L)'
;MFPIIGAVIEEVAIFVPKVIAIVGMNLLQFSSILSGIFKGLGLLSPEEDIHELGDKAIQAEEQGIKVENYDSYEEYLTAVKAFETDAEKSASITENEKIEKGIEVITATLVEAYGEVIYDLFMLIAKNPQYFESRIPYYTEMQKTDSATFSDVTRYIEGKETNMVKADETLSKMYSVEKMVNEDTSLQDMMAEIEKLKD
;
A
#
# COMPACT_ATOMS: atom_id res chain seq x y z
N MET A 1 7.58 -24.62 8.18
CA MET A 1 6.44 -23.68 8.17
C MET A 1 6.67 -22.62 7.08
N PHE A 2 6.75 -23.04 5.80
CA PHE A 2 7.13 -22.15 4.66
C PHE A 2 6.08 -22.05 3.53
N PRO A 3 4.78 -22.34 3.73
CA PRO A 3 3.82 -22.15 2.65
C PRO A 3 3.33 -20.70 2.50
N ILE A 4 3.53 -19.84 3.53
CA ILE A 4 2.94 -18.50 3.53
C ILE A 4 3.70 -17.57 2.57
N ILE A 5 5.03 -17.54 2.63
CA ILE A 5 5.85 -16.67 1.74
C ILE A 5 5.67 -17.05 0.28
N GLY A 6 5.71 -18.35 -0.06
CA GLY A 6 5.52 -18.80 -1.43
C GLY A 6 4.17 -18.41 -2.03
N ALA A 7 3.08 -18.53 -1.26
CA ALA A 7 1.75 -18.12 -1.69
C ALA A 7 1.67 -16.61 -1.91
N VAL A 8 2.22 -15.82 -1.01
CA VAL A 8 2.24 -14.35 -1.13
C VAL A 8 3.02 -13.90 -2.37
N ILE A 9 4.18 -14.54 -2.67
CA ILE A 9 4.96 -14.25 -3.89
C ILE A 9 4.11 -14.44 -5.15
N GLU A 10 3.45 -15.60 -5.26
CA GLU A 10 2.63 -15.92 -6.45
C GLU A 10 1.45 -14.94 -6.60
N GLU A 11 0.75 -14.62 -5.52
CA GLU A 11 -0.39 -13.70 -5.52
C GLU A 11 0.04 -12.27 -5.87
N VAL A 12 1.13 -11.77 -5.29
CA VAL A 12 1.68 -10.44 -5.57
C VAL A 12 2.14 -10.32 -7.01
N ALA A 13 2.81 -11.35 -7.55
CA ALA A 13 3.24 -11.38 -8.95
C ALA A 13 2.06 -11.31 -9.94
N ILE A 14 0.88 -11.80 -9.55
CA ILE A 14 -0.35 -11.67 -10.34
C ILE A 14 -1.04 -10.32 -10.11
N PHE A 15 -0.99 -9.81 -8.89
CA PHE A 15 -1.71 -8.61 -8.46
C PHE A 15 -1.06 -7.33 -9.00
N VAL A 16 0.25 -7.16 -8.85
CA VAL A 16 0.95 -5.92 -9.17
C VAL A 16 0.76 -5.50 -10.63
N PRO A 17 0.90 -6.37 -11.65
CA PRO A 17 0.62 -5.99 -13.03
C PRO A 17 -0.82 -5.52 -13.26
N LYS A 18 -1.80 -6.08 -12.55
CA LYS A 18 -3.20 -5.64 -12.65
C LYS A 18 -3.39 -4.23 -12.10
N VAL A 19 -2.81 -3.93 -10.94
CA VAL A 19 -2.86 -2.60 -10.34
C VAL A 19 -2.19 -1.59 -11.26
N ILE A 20 -1.01 -1.89 -11.78
CA ILE A 20 -0.27 -1.00 -12.68
C ILE A 20 -1.07 -0.73 -13.95
N ALA A 21 -1.74 -1.72 -14.51
CA ALA A 21 -2.61 -1.55 -15.67
C ALA A 21 -3.79 -0.60 -15.39
N ILE A 22 -4.35 -0.62 -14.17
CA ILE A 22 -5.43 0.29 -13.75
C ILE A 22 -4.91 1.70 -13.54
N VAL A 23 -3.79 1.83 -12.84
CA VAL A 23 -3.15 3.11 -12.51
C VAL A 23 -2.68 3.83 -13.78
N GLY A 24 -2.12 3.11 -14.75
CA GLY A 24 -1.67 3.66 -16.04
C GLY A 24 -0.73 4.86 -15.86
N MET A 25 -1.11 6.03 -16.39
CA MET A 25 -0.30 7.26 -16.32
C MET A 25 -0.19 7.86 -14.91
N ASN A 26 -1.00 7.39 -13.94
CA ASN A 26 -0.96 7.88 -12.56
C ASN A 26 -0.01 7.06 -11.65
N LEU A 27 0.92 6.31 -12.23
CA LEU A 27 1.83 5.43 -11.50
C LEU A 27 2.66 6.19 -10.44
N LEU A 28 3.13 7.39 -10.77
CA LEU A 28 3.88 8.25 -9.84
C LEU A 28 3.01 8.69 -8.65
N GLN A 29 1.76 9.09 -8.90
CA GLN A 29 0.84 9.48 -7.82
C GLN A 29 0.51 8.27 -6.92
N PHE A 30 0.23 7.12 -7.52
CA PHE A 30 -0.02 5.89 -6.78
C PHE A 30 1.19 5.49 -5.92
N SER A 31 2.39 5.48 -6.48
CA SER A 31 3.63 5.18 -5.74
C SER A 31 3.88 6.17 -4.59
N SER A 32 3.55 7.45 -4.78
CA SER A 32 3.65 8.48 -3.73
C SER A 32 2.69 8.18 -2.57
N ILE A 33 1.45 7.79 -2.86
CA ILE A 33 0.48 7.40 -1.82
C ILE A 33 0.97 6.18 -1.03
N LEU A 34 1.47 5.15 -1.73
CA LEU A 34 2.02 3.96 -1.09
C LEU A 34 3.27 4.29 -0.25
N SER A 35 4.17 5.15 -0.75
CA SER A 35 5.31 5.66 0.04
C SER A 35 4.84 6.35 1.31
N GLY A 36 3.75 7.11 1.25
CA GLY A 36 3.12 7.73 2.42
C GLY A 36 2.64 6.71 3.46
N ILE A 37 2.02 5.61 3.03
CA ILE A 37 1.62 4.51 3.91
C ILE A 37 2.86 3.91 4.59
N PHE A 38 3.88 3.57 3.83
CA PHE A 38 5.10 2.92 4.35
C PHE A 38 5.87 3.80 5.33
N LYS A 39 6.03 5.08 5.00
CA LYS A 39 6.63 6.08 5.92
C LYS A 39 5.79 6.23 7.19
N GLY A 40 4.49 6.34 7.01
CA GLY A 40 3.56 6.45 8.12
C GLY A 40 3.61 5.24 9.06
N LEU A 41 3.76 4.03 8.55
CA LEU A 41 3.91 2.80 9.34
C LEU A 41 5.34 2.59 9.89
N GLY A 42 6.29 3.46 9.53
CA GLY A 42 7.70 3.34 9.96
C GLY A 42 8.50 2.29 9.20
N LEU A 43 7.99 1.83 8.04
CA LEU A 43 8.64 0.82 7.20
C LEU A 43 9.66 1.44 6.23
N LEU A 44 9.50 2.71 5.88
CA LEU A 44 10.48 3.53 5.17
C LEU A 44 10.90 4.73 6.01
N SER A 45 12.14 5.18 5.86
CA SER A 45 12.57 6.46 6.43
C SER A 45 11.96 7.63 5.65
N PRO A 46 11.94 8.87 6.21
CA PRO A 46 11.38 10.03 5.53
C PRO A 46 12.03 10.34 4.18
N GLU A 47 13.30 10.02 4.02
CA GLU A 47 14.11 10.30 2.83
C GLU A 47 13.96 9.22 1.74
N GLU A 48 13.64 7.97 2.13
CA GLU A 48 13.46 6.86 1.20
C GLU A 48 12.08 6.93 0.52
N ASP A 49 11.99 6.40 -0.71
CA ASP A 49 10.71 6.21 -1.41
C ASP A 49 10.64 4.83 -2.08
N ILE A 50 9.48 4.56 -2.69
CA ILE A 50 9.24 3.28 -3.36
C ILE A 50 10.20 3.05 -4.52
N HIS A 51 10.58 4.09 -5.26
CA HIS A 51 11.49 4.01 -6.37
C HIS A 51 12.90 3.57 -5.91
N GLU A 52 13.43 4.18 -4.84
CA GLU A 52 14.72 3.80 -4.25
C GLU A 52 14.66 2.36 -3.70
N LEU A 53 13.55 2.00 -3.04
CA LEU A 53 13.35 0.65 -2.54
C LEU A 53 13.38 -0.38 -3.67
N GLY A 54 12.71 -0.08 -4.78
CA GLY A 54 12.67 -0.97 -5.95
C GLY A 54 14.03 -1.11 -6.63
N ASP A 55 14.79 -0.02 -6.76
CA ASP A 55 16.16 -0.06 -7.28
C ASP A 55 17.06 -0.97 -6.43
N LYS A 56 17.02 -0.78 -5.10
CA LYS A 56 17.72 -1.65 -4.15
C LYS A 56 17.30 -3.11 -4.29
N ALA A 57 15.99 -3.39 -4.40
CA ALA A 57 15.46 -4.74 -4.49
C ALA A 57 15.93 -5.45 -5.78
N ILE A 58 15.88 -4.77 -6.94
CA ILE A 58 16.33 -5.32 -8.21
C ILE A 58 17.82 -5.70 -8.13
N GLN A 59 18.67 -4.78 -7.67
CA GLN A 59 20.10 -5.02 -7.60
C GLN A 59 20.47 -6.04 -6.51
N ALA A 60 19.76 -6.05 -5.38
CA ALA A 60 19.94 -7.03 -4.30
C ALA A 60 19.62 -8.46 -4.77
N GLU A 61 18.55 -8.65 -5.55
CA GLU A 61 18.19 -9.95 -6.12
C GLU A 61 19.23 -10.48 -7.09
N GLU A 62 19.86 -9.62 -7.90
CA GLU A 62 20.99 -9.99 -8.75
C GLU A 62 22.20 -10.50 -7.94
N GLN A 63 22.37 -10.02 -6.71
CA GLN A 63 23.43 -10.44 -5.79
C GLN A 63 23.01 -11.62 -4.89
N GLY A 64 21.85 -12.22 -5.15
CA GLY A 64 21.38 -13.40 -4.44
C GLY A 64 20.60 -13.10 -3.14
N ILE A 65 20.29 -11.83 -2.86
CA ILE A 65 19.38 -11.43 -1.77
C ILE A 65 17.96 -11.60 -2.30
N LYS A 66 17.42 -12.81 -2.18
CA LYS A 66 16.11 -13.18 -2.68
C LYS A 66 15.18 -13.50 -1.53
N VAL A 67 13.90 -13.16 -1.69
CA VAL A 67 12.89 -13.34 -0.65
C VAL A 67 12.79 -14.78 -0.16
N GLU A 68 13.02 -15.77 -1.02
CA GLU A 68 12.99 -17.21 -0.66
C GLU A 68 14.08 -17.61 0.35
N ASN A 69 15.07 -16.76 0.58
CA ASN A 69 16.17 -16.98 1.52
C ASN A 69 15.86 -16.45 2.93
N TYR A 70 14.67 -15.88 3.16
CA TYR A 70 14.27 -15.25 4.41
C TYR A 70 13.03 -15.93 5.00
N ASP A 71 12.86 -15.82 6.32
CA ASP A 71 11.73 -16.39 7.02
C ASP A 71 10.47 -15.48 6.96
N SER A 72 10.66 -14.17 6.63
CA SER A 72 9.59 -13.19 6.50
C SER A 72 9.93 -12.10 5.48
N TYR A 73 8.90 -11.40 4.97
CA TYR A 73 9.09 -10.20 4.14
C TYR A 73 9.72 -9.05 4.93
N GLU A 74 9.50 -8.97 6.23
CA GLU A 74 10.15 -7.95 7.09
C GLU A 74 11.66 -8.15 7.14
N GLU A 75 12.14 -9.40 7.26
CA GLU A 75 13.57 -9.73 7.20
C GLU A 75 14.16 -9.43 5.82
N TYR A 76 13.47 -9.83 4.74
CA TYR A 76 13.86 -9.51 3.37
C TYR A 76 13.93 -8.00 3.14
N LEU A 77 12.89 -7.25 3.54
CA LEU A 77 12.85 -5.78 3.46
C LEU A 77 14.04 -5.14 4.19
N THR A 78 14.38 -5.66 5.36
CA THR A 78 15.55 -5.17 6.13
C THR A 78 16.85 -5.38 5.35
N ALA A 79 17.03 -6.54 4.72
CA ALA A 79 18.20 -6.82 3.90
C ALA A 79 18.25 -5.96 2.63
N VAL A 80 17.13 -5.75 1.96
CA VAL A 80 17.02 -4.85 0.79
C VAL A 80 17.36 -3.42 1.17
N LYS A 81 16.84 -2.91 2.29
CA LYS A 81 17.12 -1.54 2.75
C LYS A 81 18.59 -1.32 3.08
N ALA A 82 19.27 -2.33 3.59
CA ALA A 82 20.70 -2.28 3.89
C ALA A 82 21.60 -2.41 2.64
N PHE A 83 21.03 -2.75 1.48
CA PHE A 83 21.79 -2.92 0.24
C PHE A 83 22.27 -1.58 -0.32
N GLU A 84 23.54 -1.53 -0.72
CA GLU A 84 24.14 -0.37 -1.40
C GLU A 84 24.03 -0.55 -2.91
N THR A 85 23.36 0.39 -3.58
CA THR A 85 23.16 0.34 -5.03
C THR A 85 24.43 0.78 -5.80
N ASP A 86 24.63 0.15 -6.96
CA ASP A 86 25.61 0.59 -7.96
C ASP A 86 24.96 1.64 -8.87
N ALA A 87 25.60 2.80 -8.99
CA ALA A 87 25.05 3.93 -9.75
C ALA A 87 24.95 3.66 -11.26
N GLU A 88 25.89 2.88 -11.85
CA GLU A 88 25.85 2.53 -13.27
C GLU A 88 24.71 1.54 -13.56
N LYS A 89 24.51 0.57 -12.69
CA LYS A 89 23.35 -0.34 -12.76
C LYS A 89 22.04 0.42 -12.56
N SER A 90 21.98 1.27 -11.54
CA SER A 90 20.81 2.12 -11.27
C SER A 90 20.39 2.92 -12.50
N ALA A 91 21.35 3.51 -13.23
CA ALA A 91 21.10 4.25 -14.46
C ALA A 91 20.58 3.38 -15.63
N SER A 92 20.81 2.07 -15.59
CA SER A 92 20.35 1.12 -16.62
C SER A 92 18.92 0.59 -16.39
N ILE A 93 18.40 0.73 -15.17
CA ILE A 93 17.05 0.30 -14.78
C ILE A 93 16.08 1.46 -15.00
N THR A 94 14.98 1.23 -15.68
CA THR A 94 13.99 2.29 -15.92
C THR A 94 13.24 2.68 -14.64
N GLU A 95 12.77 3.92 -14.58
CA GLU A 95 11.97 4.44 -13.46
C GLU A 95 10.74 3.55 -13.18
N ASN A 96 10.06 3.09 -14.24
CA ASN A 96 8.90 2.22 -14.09
C ASN A 96 9.26 0.87 -13.47
N GLU A 97 10.34 0.22 -13.92
CA GLU A 97 10.81 -1.04 -13.34
C GLU A 97 11.12 -0.91 -11.85
N LYS A 98 11.76 0.18 -11.45
CA LYS A 98 12.03 0.48 -10.04
C LYS A 98 10.73 0.65 -9.24
N ILE A 99 9.79 1.45 -9.76
CA ILE A 99 8.50 1.67 -9.10
C ILE A 99 7.72 0.34 -9.00
N GLU A 100 7.64 -0.43 -10.06
CA GLU A 100 6.95 -1.72 -10.09
C GLU A 100 7.51 -2.68 -9.05
N LYS A 101 8.84 -2.81 -8.99
CA LYS A 101 9.51 -3.65 -7.99
C LYS A 101 9.29 -3.15 -6.57
N GLY A 102 9.36 -1.85 -6.37
CA GLY A 102 9.04 -1.24 -5.07
C GLY A 102 7.62 -1.51 -4.62
N ILE A 103 6.63 -1.41 -5.52
CA ILE A 103 5.23 -1.77 -5.25
C ILE A 103 5.11 -3.26 -4.89
N GLU A 104 5.83 -4.14 -5.58
CA GLU A 104 5.85 -5.57 -5.28
C GLU A 104 6.31 -5.84 -3.83
N VAL A 105 7.47 -5.30 -3.44
CA VAL A 105 8.02 -5.46 -2.08
C VAL A 105 7.07 -4.92 -1.02
N ILE A 106 6.52 -3.73 -1.25
CA ILE A 106 5.56 -3.09 -0.36
C ILE A 106 4.28 -3.91 -0.21
N THR A 107 3.70 -4.34 -1.33
CA THR A 107 2.47 -5.14 -1.31
C THR A 107 2.68 -6.41 -0.52
N ALA A 108 3.75 -7.14 -0.77
CA ALA A 108 4.06 -8.39 -0.09
C ALA A 108 4.26 -8.19 1.42
N THR A 109 5.00 -7.16 1.81
CA THR A 109 5.23 -6.83 3.23
C THR A 109 3.92 -6.50 3.95
N LEU A 110 3.04 -5.71 3.33
CA LEU A 110 1.75 -5.36 3.96
C LEU A 110 0.76 -6.52 3.95
N VAL A 111 0.75 -7.36 2.91
CA VAL A 111 -0.10 -8.57 2.88
C VAL A 111 0.32 -9.55 3.97
N GLU A 112 1.62 -9.73 4.21
CA GLU A 112 2.10 -10.54 5.33
C GLU A 112 1.65 -9.98 6.68
N ALA A 113 1.71 -8.65 6.85
CA ALA A 113 1.39 -7.98 8.11
C ALA A 113 -0.13 -7.85 8.38
N TYR A 114 -0.93 -7.59 7.35
CA TYR A 114 -2.34 -7.21 7.47
C TYR A 114 -3.31 -8.10 6.69
N GLY A 115 -2.80 -9.07 5.91
CA GLY A 115 -3.60 -10.01 5.12
C GLY A 115 -4.07 -9.47 3.77
N GLU A 116 -4.89 -10.29 3.10
CA GLU A 116 -5.35 -10.06 1.71
C GLU A 116 -6.16 -8.77 1.50
N VAL A 117 -6.69 -8.17 2.57
CA VAL A 117 -7.39 -6.88 2.49
C VAL A 117 -6.54 -5.76 1.88
N ILE A 118 -5.21 -5.91 1.91
CA ILE A 118 -4.27 -4.97 1.28
C ILE A 118 -4.46 -4.93 -0.24
N TYR A 119 -4.77 -6.06 -0.87
CA TYR A 119 -5.07 -6.09 -2.31
C TYR A 119 -6.31 -5.23 -2.63
N ASP A 120 -7.38 -5.38 -1.85
CA ASP A 120 -8.61 -4.60 -2.01
C ASP A 120 -8.34 -3.10 -1.76
N LEU A 121 -7.59 -2.78 -0.69
CA LEU A 121 -7.20 -1.39 -0.39
C LEU A 121 -6.40 -0.75 -1.54
N PHE A 122 -5.41 -1.46 -2.07
CA PHE A 122 -4.58 -0.94 -3.15
C PHE A 122 -5.36 -0.79 -4.45
N MET A 123 -6.31 -1.69 -4.71
CA MET A 123 -7.23 -1.55 -5.85
C MET A 123 -8.13 -0.32 -5.71
N LEU A 124 -8.64 -0.03 -4.51
CA LEU A 124 -9.43 1.18 -4.25
C LEU A 124 -8.58 2.45 -4.44
N ILE A 125 -7.35 2.46 -3.92
CA ILE A 125 -6.41 3.57 -4.11
C ILE A 125 -6.08 3.76 -5.59
N ALA A 126 -5.81 2.67 -6.32
CA ALA A 126 -5.46 2.70 -7.73
C ALA A 126 -6.58 3.28 -8.60
N LYS A 127 -7.82 2.94 -8.30
CA LYS A 127 -9.01 3.48 -8.98
C LYS A 127 -9.31 4.93 -8.59
N ASN A 128 -9.01 5.32 -7.36
CA ASN A 128 -9.44 6.59 -6.76
C ASN A 128 -8.28 7.35 -6.08
N PRO A 129 -7.12 7.57 -6.76
CA PRO A 129 -5.93 8.11 -6.12
C PRO A 129 -6.16 9.50 -5.52
N GLN A 130 -6.97 10.34 -6.18
CA GLN A 130 -7.28 11.69 -5.70
C GLN A 130 -8.06 11.70 -4.39
N TYR A 131 -8.95 10.72 -4.18
CA TYR A 131 -9.69 10.58 -2.92
C TYR A 131 -8.73 10.19 -1.78
N PHE A 132 -7.88 9.22 -2.03
CA PHE A 132 -7.01 8.65 -0.99
C PHE A 132 -5.80 9.53 -0.66
N GLU A 133 -5.25 10.29 -1.60
CA GLU A 133 -4.04 11.11 -1.42
C GLU A 133 -4.09 11.99 -0.16
N SER A 134 -5.21 12.67 0.06
CA SER A 134 -5.39 13.54 1.23
C SER A 134 -5.80 12.80 2.51
N ARG A 135 -6.33 11.59 2.42
CA ARG A 135 -6.93 10.83 3.55
C ARG A 135 -6.00 9.74 4.09
N ILE A 136 -5.16 9.18 3.25
CA ILE A 136 -4.23 8.10 3.62
C ILE A 136 -3.34 8.44 4.83
N PRO A 137 -2.78 9.65 4.97
CA PRO A 137 -1.99 9.97 6.15
C PRO A 137 -2.75 9.77 7.46
N TYR A 138 -4.03 10.12 7.50
CA TYR A 138 -4.89 9.96 8.67
C TYR A 138 -5.26 8.50 8.92
N TYR A 139 -5.64 7.75 7.89
CA TYR A 139 -5.91 6.31 8.02
C TYR A 139 -4.66 5.53 8.44
N THR A 140 -3.50 5.91 7.95
CA THR A 140 -2.23 5.29 8.34
C THR A 140 -1.89 5.56 9.81
N GLU A 141 -2.14 6.77 10.29
CA GLU A 141 -1.95 7.09 11.71
C GLU A 141 -2.93 6.32 12.59
N MET A 142 -4.19 6.21 12.18
CA MET A 142 -5.18 5.38 12.88
C MET A 142 -4.78 3.89 12.89
N GLN A 143 -4.22 3.37 11.79
CA GLN A 143 -3.77 1.98 11.68
C GLN A 143 -2.73 1.60 12.74
N LYS A 144 -1.89 2.53 13.19
CA LYS A 144 -0.90 2.27 14.25
C LYS A 144 -1.54 1.99 15.61
N THR A 145 -2.69 2.61 15.89
CA THR A 145 -3.41 2.48 17.15
C THR A 145 -4.56 1.49 17.10
N ASP A 146 -5.09 1.25 15.91
CA ASP A 146 -6.15 0.31 15.61
C ASP A 146 -5.80 -0.46 14.33
N SER A 147 -5.23 -1.64 14.50
CA SER A 147 -4.76 -2.51 13.41
C SER A 147 -5.85 -2.95 12.44
N ALA A 148 -7.12 -2.76 12.77
CA ALA A 148 -8.25 -3.06 11.90
C ALA A 148 -8.61 -1.92 10.94
N THR A 149 -8.03 -0.72 11.07
CA THR A 149 -8.45 0.48 10.32
C THR A 149 -8.47 0.26 8.80
N PHE A 150 -7.41 -0.26 8.21
CA PHE A 150 -7.37 -0.51 6.76
C PHE A 150 -8.43 -1.52 6.34
N SER A 151 -8.59 -2.60 7.10
CA SER A 151 -9.61 -3.61 6.83
C SER A 151 -11.02 -3.05 6.95
N ASP A 152 -11.29 -2.29 8.01
CA ASP A 152 -12.62 -1.75 8.27
C ASP A 152 -13.03 -0.73 7.19
N VAL A 153 -12.14 0.20 6.86
CA VAL A 153 -12.39 1.22 5.82
C VAL A 153 -12.60 0.55 4.45
N THR A 154 -11.72 -0.38 4.07
CA THR A 154 -11.82 -1.09 2.81
C THR A 154 -13.15 -1.84 2.69
N ARG A 155 -13.48 -2.67 3.69
CA ARG A 155 -14.73 -3.44 3.73
C ARG A 155 -15.97 -2.56 3.73
N TYR A 156 -15.93 -1.41 4.41
CA TYR A 156 -17.03 -0.47 4.43
C TYR A 156 -17.27 0.13 3.04
N ILE A 157 -16.23 0.64 2.39
CA ILE A 157 -16.32 1.22 1.04
C ILE A 157 -16.84 0.19 0.05
N GLU A 158 -16.37 -1.05 0.12
CA GLU A 158 -16.79 -2.12 -0.79
C GLU A 158 -18.18 -2.73 -0.45
N GLY A 159 -18.82 -2.27 0.62
CA GLY A 159 -20.11 -2.83 1.08
C GLY A 159 -20.01 -4.26 1.60
N LYS A 160 -18.82 -4.69 2.00
CA LYS A 160 -18.53 -6.04 2.55
C LYS A 160 -18.72 -6.12 4.08
N GLU A 161 -18.92 -4.99 4.77
CA GLU A 161 -19.15 -5.00 6.22
C GLU A 161 -20.62 -5.34 6.51
N THR A 162 -20.84 -6.45 7.21
CA THR A 162 -22.18 -6.96 7.54
C THR A 162 -22.59 -6.70 8.99
N ASN A 163 -21.64 -6.31 9.85
CA ASN A 163 -21.90 -5.95 11.23
C ASN A 163 -22.26 -4.48 11.32
N MET A 164 -23.52 -4.18 11.64
CA MET A 164 -24.02 -2.79 11.69
C MET A 164 -23.28 -1.92 12.71
N VAL A 165 -22.92 -2.46 13.88
CA VAL A 165 -22.17 -1.70 14.90
C VAL A 165 -20.79 -1.32 14.36
N LYS A 166 -20.12 -2.27 13.74
CA LYS A 166 -18.80 -2.05 13.14
C LYS A 166 -18.87 -1.08 11.95
N ALA A 167 -19.92 -1.18 11.15
CA ALA A 167 -20.18 -0.23 10.06
C ALA A 167 -20.36 1.20 10.57
N ASP A 168 -21.11 1.40 11.65
CA ASP A 168 -21.31 2.72 12.27
C ASP A 168 -20.02 3.28 12.89
N GLU A 169 -19.22 2.42 13.55
CA GLU A 169 -17.90 2.80 14.08
C GLU A 169 -16.95 3.22 12.95
N THR A 170 -16.92 2.46 11.87
CA THR A 170 -16.08 2.75 10.70
C THR A 170 -16.53 4.04 10.02
N LEU A 171 -17.84 4.22 9.83
CA LEU A 171 -18.40 5.46 9.28
C LEU A 171 -17.99 6.67 10.12
N SER A 172 -18.02 6.55 11.45
CA SER A 172 -17.61 7.61 12.37
C SER A 172 -16.11 7.94 12.25
N LYS A 173 -15.25 6.92 12.11
CA LYS A 173 -13.82 7.11 11.84
C LYS A 173 -13.60 7.84 10.51
N MET A 174 -14.25 7.39 9.44
CA MET A 174 -14.14 7.99 8.12
C MET A 174 -14.61 9.44 8.13
N TYR A 175 -15.72 9.73 8.81
CA TYR A 175 -16.21 11.10 8.94
C TYR A 175 -15.25 12.01 9.72
N SER A 176 -14.58 11.48 10.73
CA SER A 176 -13.53 12.21 11.43
C SER A 176 -12.36 12.57 10.50
N VAL A 177 -11.96 11.67 9.63
CA VAL A 177 -10.93 11.94 8.61
C VAL A 177 -11.39 12.98 7.60
N GLU A 178 -12.64 12.88 7.13
CA GLU A 178 -13.21 13.90 6.23
C GLU A 178 -13.16 15.30 6.85
N LYS A 179 -13.52 15.42 8.14
CA LYS A 179 -13.45 16.70 8.86
C LYS A 179 -12.02 17.24 9.00
N MET A 180 -11.01 16.38 9.04
CA MET A 180 -9.60 16.80 9.04
C MET A 180 -9.15 17.27 7.66
N VAL A 181 -9.67 16.68 6.59
CA VAL A 181 -9.38 17.07 5.20
C VAL A 181 -10.15 18.32 4.78
N ASN A 182 -11.43 18.38 5.14
CA ASN A 182 -12.32 19.50 4.86
C ASN A 182 -13.34 19.68 5.99
N GLU A 183 -13.15 20.71 6.80
CA GLU A 183 -13.96 21.00 7.99
C GLU A 183 -15.45 21.25 7.67
N ASP A 184 -15.76 21.70 6.46
CA ASP A 184 -17.12 22.00 6.04
C ASP A 184 -17.89 20.77 5.50
N THR A 185 -17.24 19.63 5.30
CA THR A 185 -17.88 18.43 4.75
C THR A 185 -19.00 17.91 5.65
N SER A 186 -20.20 17.73 5.09
CA SER A 186 -21.30 17.08 5.80
C SER A 186 -21.18 15.53 5.69
N LEU A 187 -21.83 14.81 6.63
CA LEU A 187 -21.90 13.34 6.57
C LEU A 187 -22.57 12.88 5.26
N GLN A 188 -23.58 13.62 4.78
CA GLN A 188 -24.27 13.28 3.54
C GLN A 188 -23.37 13.44 2.32
N ASP A 189 -22.53 14.49 2.27
CA ASP A 189 -21.58 14.71 1.19
C ASP A 189 -20.52 13.61 1.16
N MET A 190 -19.98 13.25 2.34
CA MET A 190 -19.03 12.12 2.45
C MET A 190 -19.65 10.81 1.97
N MET A 191 -20.86 10.47 2.39
CA MET A 191 -21.54 9.25 1.95
C MET A 191 -21.76 9.24 0.43
N ALA A 192 -22.13 10.39 -0.16
CA ALA A 192 -22.29 10.49 -1.61
C ALA A 192 -20.94 10.35 -2.36
N GLU A 193 -19.84 10.74 -1.74
CA GLU A 193 -18.50 10.55 -2.30
C GLU A 193 -18.07 9.08 -2.21
N ILE A 194 -18.29 8.42 -1.07
CA ILE A 194 -18.01 7.00 -0.89
C ILE A 194 -18.77 6.13 -1.91
N GLU A 195 -20.02 6.45 -2.19
CA GLU A 195 -20.79 5.69 -3.21
C GLU A 195 -20.13 5.74 -4.60
N LYS A 196 -19.45 6.83 -4.95
CA LYS A 196 -18.72 6.95 -6.23
C LYS A 196 -17.45 6.12 -6.27
N LEU A 197 -16.91 5.72 -5.12
CA LEU A 197 -15.69 4.88 -5.05
C LEU A 197 -15.97 3.41 -5.39
N LYS A 198 -17.25 3.00 -5.38
CA LYS A 198 -17.68 1.62 -5.64
C LYS A 198 -17.73 1.27 -7.13
N ASP A 199 -17.81 2.27 -8.00
CA ASP A 199 -17.85 2.13 -9.46
C ASP A 199 -16.43 1.98 -10.05
#